data_daa8eeb02b91089a8f39ec8202e1039d
#
_entry.id   daa8eeb02b91089a8f39ec8202e1039d
#
_cell.length_a   1.000
_cell.length_b   1.000
_cell.length_c   1.000
_cell.angle_alpha   90.00
_cell.angle_beta   90.00
_cell.angle_gamma   90.00
#
_symmetry.space_group_name_H-M   'P 1'
#
loop_
_entity.id
_entity.type
_entity.pdbx_description
1 polymer ?
#
loop_
_entity_poly.entity_id
_entity_poly.type
_entity_poly.pdbx_seq_one_letter_code
_entity_poly.pdbx_strand_id
1 'polypeptide(L)'
;GFYIDTYYGKNQKHHISEKYCVDDAVYENAQSFRENSYRYFDRNLLYTPWNKLVLASYLREHDIFFPETFRDDFPFNIAIVRDVERVVVCTDAYYHFLRAREESETTKFYRNLYEKREEEHGWMIDLYKEWGIDSPQVREMIARRYVERIIECVTNLTCSTCTLSHRERMQEIRRILKNPRIDECLRYAKIRSLYTKLALLPIRWKAVWLVWLEAAVITFVKEHNGKLFALLRSHR
;
A
#
# COMPACT_ATOMS: atom_id res chain seq x y z
N GLY A 1 6.43 -15.63 -0.91
CA GLY A 1 5.83 -14.85 -1.98
C GLY A 1 4.35 -15.16 -2.21
N PHE A 2 3.73 -14.48 -3.17
CA PHE A 2 2.33 -14.70 -3.54
C PHE A 2 2.06 -14.22 -4.98
N TYR A 3 0.93 -14.67 -5.54
CA TYR A 3 0.41 -14.17 -6.81
C TYR A 3 -0.77 -13.22 -6.59
N ILE A 4 -0.90 -12.22 -7.46
CA ILE A 4 -2.13 -11.45 -7.62
C ILE A 4 -2.70 -11.78 -8.99
N ASP A 5 -3.86 -12.44 -9.00
CA ASP A 5 -4.59 -12.79 -10.21
C ASP A 5 -5.71 -11.79 -10.44
N THR A 6 -5.53 -10.89 -11.39
CA THR A 6 -6.51 -9.86 -11.73
C THR A 6 -7.34 -10.34 -12.92
N TYR A 7 -8.62 -10.58 -12.71
CA TYR A 7 -9.58 -10.99 -13.74
C TYR A 7 -10.26 -9.77 -14.35
N TYR A 8 -10.49 -9.82 -15.67
CA TYR A 8 -11.12 -8.74 -16.41
C TYR A 8 -11.90 -9.24 -17.64
N GLY A 9 -12.71 -8.33 -18.21
CA GLY A 9 -13.55 -8.63 -19.39
C GLY A 9 -14.90 -9.25 -19.05
N LYS A 10 -15.77 -9.36 -20.08
CA LYS A 10 -17.11 -9.95 -19.92
C LYS A 10 -16.97 -11.39 -19.42
N ASN A 11 -17.65 -11.71 -18.32
CA ASN A 11 -17.62 -13.01 -17.64
C ASN A 11 -16.21 -13.40 -17.11
N GLN A 12 -15.32 -12.44 -16.84
CA GLN A 12 -13.98 -12.69 -16.25
C GLN A 12 -13.15 -13.73 -17.03
N LYS A 13 -13.27 -13.74 -18.36
CA LYS A 13 -12.59 -14.72 -19.23
C LYS A 13 -11.09 -14.54 -19.37
N HIS A 14 -10.57 -13.38 -18.97
CA HIS A 14 -9.16 -13.06 -19.08
C HIS A 14 -8.59 -12.74 -17.69
N HIS A 15 -7.33 -13.10 -17.46
CA HIS A 15 -6.64 -12.72 -16.23
C HIS A 15 -5.17 -12.39 -16.52
N ILE A 16 -4.60 -11.59 -15.62
CA ILE A 16 -3.17 -11.33 -15.55
C ILE A 16 -2.73 -11.79 -14.15
N SER A 17 -1.69 -12.63 -14.12
CA SER A 17 -1.09 -13.11 -12.89
C SER A 17 0.26 -12.42 -12.66
N GLU A 18 0.41 -11.74 -11.53
CA GLU A 18 1.63 -11.04 -11.14
C GLU A 18 2.23 -11.73 -9.92
N LYS A 19 3.48 -12.17 -10.01
CA LYS A 19 4.22 -12.77 -8.89
C LYS A 19 4.91 -11.69 -8.06
N TYR A 20 4.66 -11.70 -6.77
CA TYR A 20 5.31 -10.84 -5.76
C TYR A 20 6.23 -11.71 -4.90
N CYS A 21 7.53 -11.60 -5.10
CA CYS A 21 8.53 -12.35 -4.35
C CYS A 21 9.82 -11.54 -4.23
N VAL A 22 10.73 -12.03 -3.43
CA VAL A 22 12.13 -11.60 -3.28
C VAL A 22 13.00 -12.85 -3.22
N ASP A 23 14.32 -12.68 -3.33
CA ASP A 23 15.26 -13.79 -3.23
C ASP A 23 15.19 -14.46 -1.85
N ASP A 24 15.54 -15.73 -1.81
CA ASP A 24 15.66 -16.50 -0.58
C ASP A 24 16.64 -15.83 0.38
N ALA A 25 16.30 -15.81 1.66
CA ALA A 25 17.17 -15.27 2.70
C ALA A 25 16.91 -15.95 4.04
N VAL A 26 17.94 -16.07 4.85
CA VAL A 26 17.87 -16.54 6.24
C VAL A 26 18.46 -15.46 7.13
N TYR A 27 17.69 -15.02 8.08
CA TYR A 27 18.08 -14.06 9.11
C TYR A 27 18.14 -14.77 10.46
N GLU A 28 19.36 -14.96 10.97
CA GLU A 28 19.62 -15.67 12.22
C GLU A 28 19.41 -14.78 13.46
N ASN A 29 19.25 -13.48 13.28
CA ASN A 29 19.01 -12.52 14.37
C ASN A 29 18.14 -11.36 13.92
N ALA A 30 17.52 -10.71 14.90
CA ALA A 30 16.61 -9.59 14.70
C ALA A 30 17.25 -8.42 13.93
N GLN A 31 18.49 -8.05 14.25
CA GLN A 31 19.15 -6.88 13.66
C GLN A 31 19.34 -7.05 12.15
N SER A 32 19.82 -8.20 11.70
CA SER A 32 20.01 -8.47 10.27
C SER A 32 18.71 -8.48 9.49
N PHE A 33 17.58 -8.95 10.09
CA PHE A 33 16.27 -8.86 9.50
C PHE A 33 15.76 -7.42 9.44
N ARG A 34 15.85 -6.68 10.55
CA ARG A 34 15.35 -5.30 10.66
C ARG A 34 16.01 -4.38 9.63
N GLU A 35 17.32 -4.47 9.44
CA GLU A 35 18.08 -3.69 8.45
C GLU A 35 17.67 -3.97 6.99
N ASN A 36 17.18 -5.17 6.70
CA ASN A 36 16.76 -5.60 5.37
C ASN A 36 15.23 -5.57 5.17
N SER A 37 14.45 -5.34 6.21
CA SER A 37 12.98 -5.41 6.21
C SER A 37 12.32 -4.46 5.21
N TYR A 38 12.97 -3.32 4.89
CA TYR A 38 12.48 -2.37 3.89
C TYR A 38 12.24 -3.01 2.52
N ARG A 39 13.00 -4.03 2.13
CA ARG A 39 12.85 -4.78 0.88
C ARG A 39 11.52 -5.53 0.84
N TYR A 40 11.10 -6.06 1.98
CA TYR A 40 9.87 -6.82 2.15
C TYR A 40 8.64 -5.93 2.26
N PHE A 41 8.76 -4.81 2.95
CA PHE A 41 7.74 -3.77 2.94
C PHE A 41 7.54 -3.22 1.53
N ASP A 42 8.62 -2.96 0.79
CA ASP A 42 8.58 -2.47 -0.58
C ASP A 42 7.79 -3.39 -1.52
N ARG A 43 7.89 -4.68 -1.35
CA ARG A 43 7.20 -5.71 -2.13
C ARG A 43 5.84 -6.13 -1.55
N ASN A 44 5.32 -5.43 -0.54
CA ASN A 44 4.08 -5.75 0.18
C ASN A 44 4.10 -7.11 0.91
N LEU A 45 5.24 -7.76 1.06
CA LEU A 45 5.35 -9.06 1.71
C LEU A 45 5.09 -9.00 3.22
N LEU A 46 5.30 -7.84 3.85
CA LEU A 46 4.99 -7.60 5.27
C LEU A 46 3.68 -6.84 5.49
N TYR A 47 2.82 -6.75 4.45
CA TYR A 47 1.54 -6.05 4.54
C TYR A 47 0.37 -6.98 4.85
N THR A 48 0.47 -8.22 4.42
CA THR A 48 -0.61 -9.20 4.46
C THR A 48 -0.23 -10.43 5.27
N PRO A 49 -1.13 -11.03 6.06
CA PRO A 49 -0.82 -12.18 6.91
C PRO A 49 -0.75 -13.50 6.16
N TRP A 50 -1.47 -13.64 5.05
CA TRP A 50 -1.72 -14.91 4.36
C TRP A 50 -0.53 -15.46 3.54
N ASN A 51 0.57 -14.72 3.43
CA ASN A 51 1.79 -15.13 2.72
C ASN A 51 2.93 -15.54 3.67
N LYS A 52 2.63 -15.85 4.91
CA LYS A 52 3.64 -16.19 5.91
C LYS A 52 3.15 -17.26 6.90
N LEU A 53 4.11 -17.94 7.49
CA LEU A 53 3.91 -18.84 8.61
C LEU A 53 4.57 -18.22 9.83
N VAL A 54 3.84 -18.19 10.94
CA VAL A 54 4.30 -17.67 12.22
C VAL A 54 4.10 -18.76 13.27
N LEU A 55 5.07 -18.94 14.17
CA LEU A 55 4.91 -19.88 15.28
C LEU A 55 3.77 -19.42 16.17
N ALA A 56 2.83 -20.34 16.44
CA ALA A 56 1.68 -20.04 17.29
C ALA A 56 2.07 -19.75 18.75
N SER A 57 3.19 -20.32 19.23
CA SER A 57 3.76 -19.98 20.55
C SER A 57 4.18 -18.51 20.60
N TYR A 58 4.89 -18.03 19.56
CA TYR A 58 5.33 -16.64 19.45
C TYR A 58 4.16 -15.65 19.52
N LEU A 59 3.06 -15.93 18.77
CA LEU A 59 1.86 -15.07 18.81
C LEU A 59 1.25 -15.02 20.21
N ARG A 60 1.20 -16.15 20.91
CA ARG A 60 0.64 -16.23 22.28
C ARG A 60 1.55 -15.56 23.31
N GLU A 61 2.87 -15.75 23.22
CA GLU A 61 3.87 -15.18 24.14
C GLU A 61 3.93 -13.66 24.07
N HIS A 62 3.70 -13.10 22.87
CA HIS A 62 3.71 -11.65 22.63
C HIS A 62 2.31 -11.03 22.61
N ASP A 63 1.26 -11.79 22.95
CA ASP A 63 -0.14 -11.33 22.99
C ASP A 63 -0.59 -10.67 21.68
N ILE A 64 -0.21 -11.26 20.53
CA ILE A 64 -0.46 -10.71 19.19
C ILE A 64 -1.78 -11.24 18.66
N PHE A 65 -2.75 -10.33 18.48
CA PHE A 65 -4.06 -10.58 17.89
C PHE A 65 -4.36 -9.60 16.76
N PHE A 66 -5.36 -9.93 15.94
CA PHE A 66 -5.90 -8.97 14.98
C PHE A 66 -6.61 -7.84 15.74
N PRO A 67 -6.22 -6.58 15.51
CA PRO A 67 -6.90 -5.46 16.15
C PRO A 67 -8.28 -5.23 15.52
N GLU A 68 -9.25 -4.79 16.32
CA GLU A 68 -10.57 -4.38 15.83
C GLU A 68 -10.52 -3.04 15.10
N THR A 69 -10.00 -3.04 13.89
CA THR A 69 -9.89 -1.84 13.06
C THR A 69 -10.04 -2.15 11.58
N PHE A 70 -10.47 -1.18 10.79
CA PHE A 70 -10.44 -1.29 9.34
C PHE A 70 -8.97 -1.47 8.86
N ARG A 71 -8.73 -2.42 7.94
CA ARG A 71 -7.40 -2.82 7.45
C ARG A 71 -6.48 -3.30 8.57
N ASP A 72 -6.96 -4.23 9.33
CA ASP A 72 -6.33 -4.89 10.46
C ASP A 72 -5.06 -5.71 10.11
N ASP A 73 -4.93 -6.15 8.86
CA ASP A 73 -3.79 -6.91 8.36
C ASP A 73 -2.44 -6.22 8.66
N PHE A 74 -2.33 -4.93 8.40
CA PHE A 74 -1.06 -4.22 8.50
C PHE A 74 -0.60 -4.03 9.96
N PRO A 75 -1.41 -3.52 10.90
CA PRO A 75 -1.00 -3.44 12.29
C PRO A 75 -0.73 -4.80 12.92
N PHE A 76 -1.47 -5.85 12.55
CA PHE A 76 -1.17 -7.22 12.94
C PHE A 76 0.24 -7.65 12.49
N ASN A 77 0.59 -7.39 11.23
CA ASN A 77 1.93 -7.72 10.73
C ASN A 77 3.03 -6.85 11.35
N ILE A 78 2.77 -5.57 11.66
CA ILE A 78 3.70 -4.72 12.42
C ILE A 78 3.99 -5.33 13.79
N ALA A 79 2.95 -5.80 14.50
CA ALA A 79 3.13 -6.46 15.79
C ALA A 79 4.00 -7.73 15.68
N ILE A 80 3.80 -8.55 14.63
CA ILE A 80 4.62 -9.75 14.39
C ILE A 80 6.09 -9.38 14.16
N VAL A 81 6.37 -8.42 13.27
CA VAL A 81 7.75 -8.17 12.85
C VAL A 81 8.56 -7.36 13.85
N ARG A 82 7.91 -6.70 14.80
CA ARG A 82 8.55 -5.83 15.79
C ARG A 82 9.65 -6.54 16.56
N ASP A 83 9.35 -7.73 17.09
CA ASP A 83 10.19 -8.47 18.04
C ASP A 83 10.69 -9.82 17.49
N VAL A 84 10.40 -10.12 16.21
CA VAL A 84 10.85 -11.38 15.62
C VAL A 84 12.37 -11.45 15.59
N GLU A 85 12.93 -12.59 16.02
CA GLU A 85 14.37 -12.80 16.11
C GLU A 85 14.94 -13.45 14.84
N ARG A 86 14.28 -14.51 14.36
CA ARG A 86 14.75 -15.29 13.21
C ARG A 86 13.69 -15.33 12.13
N VAL A 87 14.11 -15.09 10.89
CA VAL A 87 13.20 -15.05 9.74
C VAL A 87 13.80 -15.80 8.57
N VAL A 88 13.01 -16.67 7.96
CA VAL A 88 13.33 -17.29 6.68
C VAL A 88 12.41 -16.70 5.61
N VAL A 89 12.99 -16.29 4.51
CA VAL A 89 12.27 -15.80 3.34
C VAL A 89 12.43 -16.78 2.21
N CYS A 90 11.33 -17.21 1.59
CA CYS A 90 11.31 -18.13 0.46
C CYS A 90 10.80 -17.43 -0.79
N THR A 91 11.47 -17.64 -1.92
CA THR A 91 11.07 -17.17 -3.25
C THR A 91 9.76 -17.79 -3.72
N ASP A 92 9.42 -18.98 -3.20
CA ASP A 92 8.20 -19.68 -3.58
C ASP A 92 6.95 -18.89 -3.26
N ALA A 93 5.95 -18.99 -4.12
CA ALA A 93 4.67 -18.32 -3.98
C ALA A 93 3.54 -19.36 -4.06
N TYR A 94 2.87 -19.60 -2.95
CA TYR A 94 1.82 -20.63 -2.84
C TYR A 94 0.42 -20.03 -2.73
N TYR A 95 0.29 -18.74 -2.45
CA TYR A 95 -0.98 -18.07 -2.27
C TYR A 95 -1.35 -17.25 -3.50
N HIS A 96 -2.59 -17.42 -3.97
CA HIS A 96 -3.17 -16.67 -5.08
C HIS A 96 -4.25 -15.72 -4.56
N PHE A 97 -3.98 -14.42 -4.60
CA PHE A 97 -4.95 -13.39 -4.25
C PHE A 97 -5.79 -13.03 -5.48
N LEU A 98 -7.05 -13.44 -5.48
CA LEU A 98 -7.96 -13.26 -6.62
C LEU A 98 -8.62 -11.88 -6.59
N ARG A 99 -8.40 -11.08 -7.62
CA ARG A 99 -9.09 -9.81 -7.87
C ARG A 99 -10.17 -9.98 -8.94
N ALA A 100 -11.21 -10.72 -8.58
CA ALA A 100 -12.31 -11.05 -9.49
C ALA A 100 -13.67 -10.51 -9.02
N ARG A 101 -13.79 -10.08 -7.76
CA ARG A 101 -15.09 -9.73 -7.17
C ARG A 101 -15.42 -8.26 -7.43
N GLU A 102 -16.59 -8.00 -8.01
CA GLU A 102 -17.16 -6.65 -8.16
C GLU A 102 -17.43 -6.00 -6.79
N GLU A 103 -17.78 -6.78 -5.79
CA GLU A 103 -18.07 -6.37 -4.40
C GLU A 103 -16.85 -6.45 -3.47
N SER A 104 -15.65 -6.29 -4.00
CA SER A 104 -14.45 -6.28 -3.14
C SER A 104 -14.46 -5.06 -2.21
N GLU A 105 -14.13 -5.27 -0.93
CA GLU A 105 -13.88 -4.20 0.04
C GLU A 105 -12.97 -3.10 -0.53
N THR A 106 -12.02 -3.45 -1.39
CA THR A 106 -11.07 -2.51 -2.01
C THR A 106 -11.66 -1.60 -3.09
N THR A 107 -12.93 -1.80 -3.49
CA THR A 107 -13.61 -0.99 -4.52
C THR A 107 -14.63 -0.01 -3.95
N LYS A 108 -14.97 -0.13 -2.67
CA LYS A 108 -15.91 0.75 -1.98
C LYS A 108 -15.25 2.07 -1.57
N PHE A 109 -16.07 3.11 -1.45
CA PHE A 109 -15.66 4.37 -0.84
C PHE A 109 -15.44 4.22 0.66
N TYR A 110 -14.31 4.70 1.15
CA TYR A 110 -14.02 4.77 2.58
C TYR A 110 -13.82 6.21 3.01
N ARG A 111 -14.71 6.70 3.88
CA ARG A 111 -14.71 8.10 4.33
C ARG A 111 -13.42 8.49 5.04
N ASN A 112 -12.89 7.60 5.87
CA ASN A 112 -11.70 7.85 6.70
C ASN A 112 -10.43 7.19 6.12
N LEU A 113 -10.35 7.00 4.79
CA LEU A 113 -9.20 6.36 4.18
C LEU A 113 -7.91 7.15 4.39
N TYR A 114 -7.99 8.48 4.31
CA TYR A 114 -6.82 9.33 4.50
C TYR A 114 -6.27 9.23 5.93
N GLU A 115 -7.12 9.32 6.92
CA GLU A 115 -6.76 9.13 8.34
C GLU A 115 -6.09 7.78 8.55
N LYS A 116 -6.64 6.72 7.97
CA LYS A 116 -6.06 5.38 8.06
C LYS A 116 -4.68 5.29 7.42
N ARG A 117 -4.46 5.99 6.30
CA ARG A 117 -3.13 6.04 5.65
C ARG A 117 -2.12 6.85 6.45
N GLU A 118 -2.56 7.88 7.16
CA GLU A 118 -1.71 8.61 8.11
C GLU A 118 -1.30 7.72 9.29
N GLU A 119 -2.22 6.93 9.84
CA GLU A 119 -1.91 5.94 10.89
C GLU A 119 -0.90 4.90 10.41
N GLU A 120 -1.14 4.28 9.26
CA GLU A 120 -0.22 3.29 8.67
C GLU A 120 1.19 3.87 8.45
N HIS A 121 1.27 5.11 8.01
CA HIS A 121 2.54 5.81 7.87
C HIS A 121 3.22 6.05 9.23
N GLY A 122 2.44 6.45 10.24
CA GLY A 122 2.92 6.62 11.62
C GLY A 122 3.51 5.32 12.16
N TRP A 123 2.78 4.21 12.07
CA TRP A 123 3.26 2.90 12.54
C TRP A 123 4.56 2.47 11.87
N MET A 124 4.73 2.78 10.58
CA MET A 124 5.99 2.47 9.88
C MET A 124 7.16 3.30 10.41
N ILE A 125 6.95 4.60 10.63
CA ILE A 125 7.97 5.49 11.20
C ILE A 125 8.33 5.03 12.61
N ASP A 126 7.34 4.75 13.46
CA ASP A 126 7.53 4.36 14.85
C ASP A 126 8.29 3.03 14.94
N LEU A 127 7.97 2.05 14.08
CA LEU A 127 8.67 0.78 14.02
C LEU A 127 10.18 0.96 13.72
N TYR A 128 10.52 1.73 12.70
CA TYR A 128 11.93 1.94 12.33
C TYR A 128 12.67 2.82 13.36
N LYS A 129 11.96 3.77 13.98
CA LYS A 129 12.50 4.57 15.10
C LYS A 129 12.79 3.69 16.32
N GLU A 130 11.89 2.79 16.68
CA GLU A 130 12.06 1.82 17.76
C GLU A 130 13.26 0.89 17.51
N TRP A 131 13.45 0.46 16.25
CA TRP A 131 14.59 -0.33 15.85
C TRP A 131 15.91 0.45 15.77
N GLY A 132 15.87 1.78 15.87
CA GLY A 132 17.05 2.65 15.72
C GLY A 132 17.61 2.66 14.29
N ILE A 133 16.79 2.38 13.27
CA ILE A 133 17.21 2.27 11.88
C ILE A 133 16.74 3.49 11.09
N ASP A 134 17.71 4.26 10.58
CA ASP A 134 17.47 5.44 9.75
C ASP A 134 18.41 5.46 8.53
N SER A 135 18.22 4.48 7.64
CA SER A 135 19.01 4.40 6.41
C SER A 135 18.33 5.15 5.24
N PRO A 136 19.09 5.60 4.23
CA PRO A 136 18.53 6.23 3.03
C PRO A 136 17.51 5.33 2.30
N GLN A 137 17.69 4.01 2.35
CA GLN A 137 16.79 3.03 1.73
C GLN A 137 15.45 2.97 2.46
N VAL A 138 15.49 2.98 3.79
CA VAL A 138 14.29 3.00 4.63
C VAL A 138 13.52 4.30 4.45
N ARG A 139 14.20 5.46 4.50
CA ARG A 139 13.57 6.77 4.26
C ARG A 139 12.91 6.84 2.88
N GLU A 140 13.61 6.37 1.83
CA GLU A 140 13.07 6.32 0.47
C GLU A 140 11.82 5.45 0.41
N MET A 141 11.87 4.23 0.95
CA MET A 141 10.76 3.28 0.93
C MET A 141 9.54 3.86 1.66
N ILE A 142 9.70 4.39 2.86
CA ILE A 142 8.60 4.99 3.65
C ILE A 142 8.00 6.18 2.88
N ALA A 143 8.84 7.08 2.38
CA ALA A 143 8.40 8.28 1.66
C ALA A 143 7.67 7.94 0.36
N ARG A 144 8.20 7.01 -0.44
CA ARG A 144 7.56 6.60 -1.69
C ARG A 144 6.22 5.92 -1.44
N ARG A 145 6.13 5.03 -0.46
CA ARG A 145 4.85 4.41 -0.08
C ARG A 145 3.82 5.44 0.35
N TYR A 146 4.23 6.44 1.12
CA TYR A 146 3.31 7.50 1.53
C TYR A 146 2.73 8.26 0.35
N VAL A 147 3.56 8.75 -0.58
CA VAL A 147 3.05 9.51 -1.73
C VAL A 147 2.18 8.65 -2.67
N GLU A 148 2.47 7.36 -2.80
CA GLU A 148 1.62 6.41 -3.53
C GLU A 148 0.25 6.23 -2.84
N ARG A 149 0.20 6.25 -1.50
CA ARG A 149 -1.05 6.19 -0.72
C ARG A 149 -1.87 7.48 -0.83
N ILE A 150 -1.21 8.64 -0.99
CA ILE A 150 -1.94 9.89 -1.27
C ILE A 150 -2.69 9.81 -2.62
N ILE A 151 -2.11 9.22 -3.66
CA ILE A 151 -2.82 8.97 -4.92
C ILE A 151 -4.06 8.08 -4.68
N GLU A 152 -3.94 7.05 -3.86
CA GLU A 152 -5.08 6.20 -3.49
C GLU A 152 -6.17 6.99 -2.74
N CYS A 153 -5.79 7.87 -1.80
CA CYS A 153 -6.75 8.70 -1.07
C CYS A 153 -7.53 9.64 -2.00
N VAL A 154 -6.86 10.29 -2.95
CA VAL A 154 -7.58 11.20 -3.87
C VAL A 154 -8.44 10.44 -4.88
N THR A 155 -8.00 9.27 -5.35
CA THR A 155 -8.83 8.42 -6.23
C THR A 155 -10.03 7.81 -5.52
N ASN A 156 -9.94 7.55 -4.21
CA ASN A 156 -11.08 7.14 -3.40
C ASN A 156 -12.20 8.20 -3.38
N LEU A 157 -11.85 9.49 -3.44
CA LEU A 157 -12.83 10.59 -3.47
C LEU A 157 -13.56 10.72 -4.83
N THR A 158 -13.08 10.06 -5.88
CA THR A 158 -13.68 10.11 -7.23
C THR A 158 -14.37 8.82 -7.63
N CYS A 159 -14.35 7.77 -6.78
CA CYS A 159 -15.04 6.51 -7.10
C CYS A 159 -16.56 6.67 -7.19
N SER A 160 -17.20 5.80 -7.96
CA SER A 160 -18.64 5.81 -8.23
C SER A 160 -19.50 5.68 -6.95
N THR A 161 -18.97 4.98 -5.93
CA THR A 161 -19.65 4.77 -4.64
C THR A 161 -19.42 5.91 -3.63
N CYS A 162 -18.69 6.97 -3.99
CA CYS A 162 -18.40 8.09 -3.09
C CYS A 162 -19.66 8.90 -2.77
N THR A 163 -20.04 8.94 -1.50
CA THR A 163 -21.24 9.62 -1.00
C THR A 163 -21.08 11.12 -0.76
N LEU A 164 -19.84 11.65 -0.86
CA LEU A 164 -19.56 13.07 -0.66
C LEU A 164 -20.03 13.91 -1.85
N SER A 165 -20.59 15.09 -1.58
CA SER A 165 -20.86 16.11 -2.60
C SER A 165 -19.57 16.58 -3.28
N HIS A 166 -19.68 17.15 -4.48
CA HIS A 166 -18.50 17.70 -5.18
C HIS A 166 -17.73 18.72 -4.32
N ARG A 167 -18.43 19.59 -3.60
CA ARG A 167 -17.83 20.59 -2.70
C ARG A 167 -17.02 19.93 -1.59
N GLU A 168 -17.57 18.91 -0.94
CA GLU A 168 -16.87 18.15 0.11
C GLU A 168 -15.65 17.44 -0.42
N ARG A 169 -15.73 16.80 -1.61
CA ARG A 169 -14.58 16.16 -2.26
C ARG A 169 -13.45 17.16 -2.50
N MET A 170 -13.75 18.35 -3.02
CA MET A 170 -12.77 19.41 -3.25
C MET A 170 -12.16 19.95 -1.95
N GLN A 171 -12.95 20.05 -0.88
CA GLN A 171 -12.48 20.44 0.45
C GLN A 171 -11.51 19.37 1.01
N GLU A 172 -11.86 18.11 0.86
CA GLU A 172 -11.05 17.00 1.34
C GLU A 172 -9.71 16.90 0.57
N ILE A 173 -9.72 17.00 -0.76
CA ILE A 173 -8.48 17.07 -1.54
C ILE A 173 -7.61 18.25 -1.06
N ARG A 174 -8.21 19.43 -0.83
CA ARG A 174 -7.47 20.59 -0.33
C ARG A 174 -6.87 20.34 1.06
N ARG A 175 -7.60 19.65 1.94
CA ARG A 175 -7.12 19.25 3.27
C ARG A 175 -5.91 18.32 3.17
N ILE A 176 -6.00 17.28 2.33
CA ILE A 176 -4.92 16.33 2.07
C ILE A 176 -3.68 17.08 1.57
N LEU A 177 -3.83 17.90 0.52
CA LEU A 177 -2.70 18.60 -0.12
C LEU A 177 -2.01 19.64 0.77
N LYS A 178 -2.67 20.10 1.85
CA LYS A 178 -2.06 21.01 2.83
C LYS A 178 -1.12 20.33 3.81
N ASN A 179 -1.13 18.98 3.90
CA ASN A 179 -0.24 18.28 4.80
C ASN A 179 1.23 18.46 4.38
N PRO A 180 2.10 19.05 5.22
CA PRO A 180 3.51 19.28 4.89
C PRO A 180 4.30 17.99 4.69
N ARG A 181 3.83 16.86 5.23
CA ARG A 181 4.42 15.54 5.05
C ARG A 181 4.49 15.11 3.59
N ILE A 182 3.55 15.56 2.76
CA ILE A 182 3.60 15.31 1.30
C ILE A 182 4.87 15.90 0.71
N ASP A 183 5.16 17.17 1.01
CA ASP A 183 6.34 17.86 0.47
C ASP A 183 7.64 17.22 1.01
N GLU A 184 7.65 16.81 2.27
CA GLU A 184 8.77 16.10 2.87
C GLU A 184 9.00 14.76 2.17
N CYS A 185 7.96 13.93 2.04
CA CYS A 185 8.08 12.62 1.39
C CYS A 185 8.47 12.74 -0.08
N LEU A 186 7.98 13.74 -0.81
CA LEU A 186 8.34 13.97 -2.20
C LEU A 186 9.83 14.27 -2.42
N ARG A 187 10.57 14.72 -1.39
CA ARG A 187 12.03 14.93 -1.47
C ARG A 187 12.81 13.62 -1.44
N TYR A 188 12.32 12.62 -0.72
CA TYR A 188 13.02 11.34 -0.55
C TYR A 188 12.51 10.25 -1.50
N ALA A 189 11.26 10.33 -1.95
CA ALA A 189 10.63 9.32 -2.78
C ALA A 189 11.24 9.23 -4.18
N LYS A 190 11.80 8.07 -4.54
CA LYS A 190 12.28 7.77 -5.90
C LYS A 190 11.16 7.10 -6.70
N ILE A 191 10.40 7.89 -7.43
CA ILE A 191 9.26 7.39 -8.20
C ILE A 191 9.74 6.59 -9.40
N ARG A 192 9.35 5.32 -9.46
CA ARG A 192 9.83 4.34 -10.46
C ARG A 192 8.95 4.34 -11.71
N SER A 193 7.63 4.35 -11.56
CA SER A 193 6.71 4.25 -12.68
C SER A 193 6.35 5.61 -13.29
N LEU A 194 6.15 5.64 -14.62
CA LEU A 194 5.67 6.83 -15.32
C LEU A 194 4.27 7.24 -14.86
N TYR A 195 3.40 6.26 -14.64
CA TYR A 195 2.05 6.49 -14.12
C TYR A 195 2.09 7.27 -12.79
N THR A 196 2.88 6.80 -11.82
CA THR A 196 2.99 7.47 -10.51
C THR A 196 3.64 8.86 -10.65
N LYS A 197 4.63 9.04 -11.57
CA LYS A 197 5.21 10.34 -11.83
C LYS A 197 4.17 11.34 -12.33
N LEU A 198 3.34 10.95 -13.29
CA LEU A 198 2.27 11.80 -13.83
C LEU A 198 1.24 12.09 -12.73
N ALA A 199 0.77 11.08 -12.00
CA ALA A 199 -0.21 11.25 -10.93
C ALA A 199 0.26 12.15 -9.77
N LEU A 200 1.57 12.32 -9.59
CA LEU A 200 2.10 13.21 -8.56
C LEU A 200 2.32 14.66 -9.05
N LEU A 201 2.24 14.95 -10.34
CA LEU A 201 2.46 16.32 -10.84
C LEU A 201 1.46 17.34 -10.26
N PRO A 202 0.13 17.15 -10.36
CA PRO A 202 -0.83 18.10 -9.79
C PRO A 202 -0.78 18.13 -8.26
N ILE A 203 -0.40 17.02 -7.61
CA ILE A 203 -0.19 16.97 -6.15
C ILE A 203 0.99 17.87 -5.76
N ARG A 204 2.11 17.84 -6.50
CA ARG A 204 3.27 18.72 -6.28
C ARG A 204 2.91 20.20 -6.45
N TRP A 205 2.06 20.52 -7.41
CA TRP A 205 1.59 21.89 -7.65
C TRP A 205 0.48 22.33 -6.70
N LYS A 206 0.00 21.41 -5.84
CA LYS A 206 -1.15 21.63 -4.95
C LYS A 206 -2.40 22.13 -5.69
N ALA A 207 -2.53 21.75 -6.97
CA ALA A 207 -3.59 22.17 -7.87
C ALA A 207 -4.84 21.31 -7.68
N VAL A 208 -5.67 21.65 -6.69
CA VAL A 208 -6.82 20.86 -6.19
C VAL A 208 -7.72 20.37 -7.33
N TRP A 209 -8.09 21.23 -8.29
CA TRP A 209 -8.97 20.84 -9.37
C TRP A 209 -8.29 19.91 -10.39
N LEU A 210 -6.98 20.06 -10.63
CA LEU A 210 -6.21 19.13 -11.48
C LEU A 210 -6.08 17.76 -10.81
N VAL A 211 -5.82 17.72 -9.51
CA VAL A 211 -5.80 16.47 -8.73
C VAL A 211 -7.14 15.76 -8.83
N TRP A 212 -8.25 16.50 -8.66
CA TRP A 212 -9.59 15.92 -8.81
C TRP A 212 -9.83 15.39 -10.23
N LEU A 213 -9.51 16.17 -11.25
CA LEU A 213 -9.71 15.77 -12.66
C LEU A 213 -8.91 14.50 -12.98
N GLU A 214 -7.64 14.48 -12.64
CA GLU A 214 -6.77 13.33 -12.86
C GLU A 214 -7.26 12.10 -12.10
N ALA A 215 -7.63 12.24 -10.82
CA ALA A 215 -8.19 11.17 -10.03
C ALA A 215 -9.49 10.63 -10.65
N ALA A 216 -10.36 11.51 -11.21
CA ALA A 216 -11.57 11.10 -11.90
C ALA A 216 -11.26 10.30 -13.19
N VAL A 217 -10.25 10.71 -13.95
CA VAL A 217 -9.78 9.97 -15.16
C VAL A 217 -9.25 8.59 -14.75
N ILE A 218 -8.40 8.52 -13.72
CA ILE A 218 -7.87 7.25 -13.20
C ILE A 218 -9.02 6.32 -12.78
N THR A 219 -9.99 6.85 -12.05
CA THR A 219 -11.15 6.08 -11.58
C THR A 219 -12.00 5.61 -12.76
N PHE A 220 -12.25 6.48 -13.73
CA PHE A 220 -12.99 6.12 -14.94
C PHE A 220 -12.31 4.97 -15.70
N VAL A 221 -10.98 5.06 -15.90
CA VAL A 221 -10.22 3.98 -16.56
C VAL A 221 -10.28 2.68 -15.75
N LYS A 222 -10.17 2.78 -14.41
CA LYS A 222 -10.26 1.62 -13.51
C LYS A 222 -11.63 0.92 -13.61
N GLU A 223 -12.71 1.69 -13.66
CA GLU A 223 -14.09 1.17 -13.67
C GLU A 223 -14.53 0.67 -15.06
N HIS A 224 -14.05 1.28 -16.15
CA HIS A 224 -14.53 0.99 -17.50
C HIS A 224 -13.54 0.19 -18.36
N ASN A 225 -12.26 0.21 -18.04
CA ASN A 225 -11.22 -0.49 -18.80
C ASN A 225 -10.21 -1.18 -17.88
N GLY A 226 -10.66 -2.26 -17.22
CA GLY A 226 -9.84 -3.04 -16.29
C GLY A 226 -8.55 -3.58 -16.91
N LYS A 227 -8.52 -3.89 -18.22
CA LYS A 227 -7.31 -4.33 -18.93
C LYS A 227 -6.26 -3.23 -18.98
N LEU A 228 -6.65 -2.03 -19.41
CA LEU A 228 -5.74 -0.88 -19.49
C LEU A 228 -5.23 -0.52 -18.09
N PHE A 229 -6.11 -0.53 -17.10
CA PHE A 229 -5.72 -0.26 -15.72
C PHE A 229 -4.73 -1.30 -15.17
N ALA A 230 -4.96 -2.59 -15.43
CA ALA A 230 -4.05 -3.66 -15.04
C ALA A 230 -2.67 -3.48 -15.70
N LEU A 231 -2.61 -3.18 -17.01
CA LEU A 231 -1.36 -2.93 -17.74
C LEU A 231 -0.62 -1.69 -17.19
N LEU A 232 -1.30 -0.59 -16.90
CA LEU A 232 -0.69 0.61 -16.31
C LEU A 232 -0.11 0.34 -14.92
N ARG A 233 -0.68 -0.60 -14.20
CA ARG A 233 -0.25 -0.97 -12.85
C ARG A 233 0.86 -2.01 -12.82
N SER A 234 0.91 -2.94 -13.79
CA SER A 234 1.92 -4.01 -13.85
C SER A 234 3.35 -3.48 -14.09
N HIS A 235 3.50 -2.25 -14.53
CA HIS A 235 4.79 -1.57 -14.71
C HIS A 235 5.23 -0.71 -13.50
N ARG A 236 4.78 -1.09 -12.28
CA ARG A 236 5.19 -0.45 -11.02
C ARG A 236 6.49 -0.99 -10.44
#